data_95e38f0c19d1d459cc33f83264e1bdaf
#
_entry.id   95e38f0c19d1d459cc33f83264e1bdaf
#
_cell.length_a   1.000
_cell.length_b   1.000
_cell.length_c   1.000
_cell.angle_alpha   90.00
_cell.angle_beta   90.00
_cell.angle_gamma   90.00
#
_symmetry.space_group_name_H-M   'P 1'
#
loop_
_entity.id
_entity.type
_entity.pdbx_description
1 polymer ?
#
loop_
_entity_poly.entity_id
_entity_poly.type
_entity_poly.pdbx_seq_one_letter_code
_entity_poly.pdbx_strand_id
1 'polypeptide(L)'
;MNKINLFFLFCLLTTLPLFAQEDIKITHAPYLQNLGENEVTIVWTVNKPSVGWVELAPDDGTHFYRTERPKVFNAKNGIKLTSTVHTVHLKGLEPGTRYRYRVYSQEVLSHVGWKVIYGNVAATDVYGQKPLVFKTSDHAMQTVNFAMVNDIHGKSDMLEKLVSHCDLKATDLFLFNGDMVSIFNSEKEIFDGFMSKATELFASELPMYYTRGNHETRGSFATSFQDYFSPGQEHIYYMFRQGPVCFVILDSGEDKPDTDLEYADITVYDQYRTEQAEWLKKVLESKEYKEAPFKVVVCHMPPFGGWHGELEVAEKFIPLLNNADVDVMLCGHLHRYMRNEPKDGVKFPVIVNSNNTLLKAEAMNNKLSIKILDQDGKEMDKLIINK
;
A
#
# COMPACT_ATOMS: atom_id res chain seq x y z
N MET A 1 -52.43 -9.81 72.68
CA MET A 1 -51.00 -9.58 72.35
C MET A 1 -50.78 -10.07 70.92
N ASN A 2 -50.90 -9.14 69.91
CA ASN A 2 -50.71 -9.46 68.50
C ASN A 2 -49.29 -9.08 68.10
N LYS A 3 -48.52 -10.06 67.69
CA LYS A 3 -47.17 -9.81 67.11
C LYS A 3 -47.30 -9.44 65.64
N ILE A 4 -46.92 -8.19 65.28
CA ILE A 4 -46.82 -7.76 63.94
C ILE A 4 -45.43 -8.15 63.44
N ASN A 5 -45.37 -9.08 62.46
CA ASN A 5 -44.11 -9.40 61.73
C ASN A 5 -43.88 -8.37 60.61
N LEU A 6 -42.86 -7.55 60.80
CA LEU A 6 -42.40 -6.59 59.80
C LEU A 6 -41.45 -7.33 58.83
N PHE A 7 -41.91 -7.57 57.61
CA PHE A 7 -41.09 -8.13 56.52
C PHE A 7 -40.31 -7.00 55.86
N PHE A 8 -38.99 -6.91 56.08
CA PHE A 8 -38.11 -6.01 55.36
C PHE A 8 -37.79 -6.62 53.99
N LEU A 9 -38.38 -6.05 52.92
CA LEU A 9 -38.03 -6.35 51.54
C LEU A 9 -36.74 -5.63 51.17
N PHE A 10 -35.63 -6.36 51.17
CA PHE A 10 -34.32 -5.80 50.71
C PHE A 10 -34.31 -5.80 49.19
N CYS A 11 -34.59 -4.64 48.55
CA CYS A 11 -34.36 -4.45 47.11
C CYS A 11 -32.85 -4.39 46.84
N LEU A 12 -32.28 -5.48 46.37
CA LEU A 12 -30.92 -5.52 45.84
C LEU A 12 -30.92 -4.81 44.49
N LEU A 13 -30.56 -3.50 44.50
CA LEU A 13 -30.26 -2.77 43.29
C LEU A 13 -28.91 -3.28 42.76
N THR A 14 -28.95 -4.26 41.89
CA THR A 14 -27.77 -4.62 41.07
C THR A 14 -27.52 -3.48 40.09
N THR A 15 -26.57 -2.61 40.42
CA THR A 15 -25.98 -1.67 39.44
C THR A 15 -25.17 -2.50 38.45
N LEU A 16 -25.79 -2.87 37.32
CA LEU A 16 -25.03 -3.33 36.16
C LEU A 16 -24.13 -2.17 35.73
N PRO A 17 -22.83 -2.39 35.63
CA PRO A 17 -21.97 -1.36 35.05
C PRO A 17 -22.47 -1.07 33.62
N LEU A 18 -22.98 0.12 33.38
CA LEU A 18 -23.20 0.62 32.06
C LEU A 18 -21.78 0.81 31.47
N PHE A 19 -21.27 -0.21 30.75
CA PHE A 19 -20.14 0.00 29.89
C PHE A 19 -20.62 0.98 28.82
N ALA A 20 -20.14 2.23 28.90
CA ALA A 20 -20.36 3.17 27.83
C ALA A 20 -19.81 2.52 26.55
N GLN A 21 -20.69 2.28 25.59
CA GLN A 21 -20.27 1.70 24.31
C GLN A 21 -19.33 2.72 23.67
N GLU A 22 -18.11 2.30 23.38
CA GLU A 22 -17.13 3.16 22.69
C GLU A 22 -17.73 3.72 21.42
N ASP A 23 -17.55 5.00 21.12
CA ASP A 23 -18.00 5.62 19.88
C ASP A 23 -17.21 5.07 18.68
N ILE A 24 -17.83 5.14 17.49
CA ILE A 24 -17.11 4.85 16.26
C ILE A 24 -16.01 5.90 16.05
N LYS A 25 -14.82 5.43 15.68
CA LYS A 25 -13.68 6.28 15.35
C LYS A 25 -12.87 5.71 14.20
N ILE A 26 -12.20 6.57 13.45
CA ILE A 26 -11.16 6.16 12.50
C ILE A 26 -9.98 5.69 13.35
N THR A 27 -9.61 4.40 13.21
CA THR A 27 -8.49 3.79 13.94
C THR A 27 -7.16 4.08 13.26
N HIS A 28 -7.18 4.06 11.93
CA HIS A 28 -5.99 4.38 11.14
C HIS A 28 -6.35 5.36 10.04
N ALA A 29 -5.52 6.39 9.92
CA ALA A 29 -5.71 7.49 8.97
C ALA A 29 -5.76 6.97 7.52
N PRO A 30 -6.49 7.65 6.62
CA PRO A 30 -6.57 7.24 5.22
C PRO A 30 -5.22 7.34 4.52
N TYR A 31 -5.00 6.43 3.57
CA TYR A 31 -3.82 6.40 2.72
C TYR A 31 -4.17 6.12 1.26
N LEU A 32 -3.29 6.59 0.38
CA LEU A 32 -3.51 6.60 -1.07
C LEU A 32 -2.78 5.46 -1.74
N GLN A 33 -3.49 4.76 -2.63
CA GLN A 33 -2.96 3.71 -3.51
C GLN A 33 -3.46 3.89 -4.93
N ASN A 34 -2.82 3.24 -5.89
CA ASN A 34 -3.24 3.19 -7.29
C ASN A 34 -3.58 4.57 -7.85
N LEU A 35 -2.72 5.54 -7.63
CA LEU A 35 -2.91 6.85 -8.20
C LEU A 35 -2.61 6.78 -9.69
N GLY A 36 -3.64 6.98 -10.49
CA GLY A 36 -3.57 7.13 -11.94
C GLY A 36 -3.87 8.56 -12.38
N GLU A 37 -4.03 8.75 -13.68
CA GLU A 37 -4.48 10.02 -14.24
C GLU A 37 -5.93 10.34 -13.88
N ASN A 38 -6.76 9.31 -13.82
CA ASN A 38 -8.21 9.47 -13.68
C ASN A 38 -8.77 8.75 -12.44
N GLU A 39 -7.90 8.20 -11.61
CA GLU A 39 -8.35 7.41 -10.47
C GLU A 39 -7.36 7.45 -9.30
N VAL A 40 -7.87 7.13 -8.11
CA VAL A 40 -7.09 6.86 -6.89
C VAL A 40 -7.89 5.94 -5.99
N THR A 41 -7.20 5.09 -5.26
CA THR A 41 -7.79 4.27 -4.20
C THR A 41 -7.46 4.89 -2.84
N ILE A 42 -8.47 5.06 -1.99
CA ILE A 42 -8.31 5.56 -0.62
C ILE A 42 -8.75 4.45 0.33
N VAL A 43 -7.86 4.08 1.25
CA VAL A 43 -8.10 3.03 2.25
C VAL A 43 -7.99 3.63 3.65
N TRP A 44 -8.89 3.25 4.57
CA TRP A 44 -8.82 3.60 5.99
C TRP A 44 -9.52 2.53 6.83
N THR A 45 -9.27 2.52 8.14
CA THR A 45 -9.91 1.58 9.05
C THR A 45 -10.64 2.27 10.19
N VAL A 46 -11.61 1.56 10.76
CA VAL A 46 -12.44 2.02 11.89
C VAL A 46 -12.62 0.90 12.91
N ASN A 47 -12.93 1.27 14.15
CA ASN A 47 -13.10 0.31 15.24
C ASN A 47 -14.44 -0.46 15.24
N LYS A 48 -15.37 -0.12 14.33
CA LYS A 48 -16.70 -0.74 14.29
C LYS A 48 -17.19 -0.97 12.86
N PRO A 49 -18.03 -2.00 12.62
CA PRO A 49 -18.69 -2.20 11.34
C PRO A 49 -19.44 -0.94 10.90
N SER A 50 -19.16 -0.45 9.72
CA SER A 50 -19.70 0.82 9.23
C SER A 50 -19.84 0.82 7.72
N VAL A 51 -20.63 1.77 7.21
CA VAL A 51 -20.66 2.14 5.79
C VAL A 51 -19.72 3.31 5.60
N GLY A 52 -18.69 3.13 4.76
CA GLY A 52 -17.68 4.14 4.49
C GLY A 52 -17.91 4.86 3.16
N TRP A 53 -17.54 6.16 3.10
CA TRP A 53 -17.48 6.93 1.85
C TRP A 53 -16.41 8.02 1.89
N VAL A 54 -16.02 8.45 0.71
CA VAL A 54 -15.15 9.60 0.48
C VAL A 54 -15.96 10.76 -0.07
N GLU A 55 -15.71 11.96 0.41
CA GLU A 55 -16.14 13.22 -0.20
C GLU A 55 -14.95 13.91 -0.85
N LEU A 56 -15.15 14.44 -2.06
CA LEU A 56 -14.11 15.05 -2.88
C LEU A 56 -14.43 16.51 -3.20
N ALA A 57 -13.41 17.36 -3.16
CA ALA A 57 -13.50 18.77 -3.53
C ALA A 57 -12.30 19.18 -4.39
N PRO A 58 -12.44 20.16 -5.31
CA PRO A 58 -11.29 20.75 -5.99
C PRO A 58 -10.41 21.49 -4.98
N ASP A 59 -9.10 21.53 -5.23
CA ASP A 59 -8.16 22.33 -4.43
C ASP A 59 -8.06 23.75 -5.00
N ASP A 60 -9.15 24.52 -4.88
CA ASP A 60 -9.36 25.83 -5.47
C ASP A 60 -9.32 26.99 -4.44
N GLY A 61 -8.90 26.70 -3.20
CA GLY A 61 -8.85 27.67 -2.11
C GLY A 61 -10.22 28.01 -1.49
N THR A 62 -11.32 27.47 -2.00
CA THR A 62 -12.65 27.69 -1.38
C THR A 62 -12.85 26.81 -0.16
N HIS A 63 -13.84 27.15 0.68
CA HIS A 63 -14.22 26.28 1.79
C HIS A 63 -14.66 24.90 1.28
N PHE A 64 -14.24 23.81 1.95
CA PHE A 64 -14.52 22.44 1.51
C PHE A 64 -16.03 22.20 1.28
N TYR A 65 -16.89 22.73 2.15
CA TYR A 65 -18.35 22.65 2.08
C TYR A 65 -19.02 23.89 1.49
N ARG A 66 -18.35 24.62 0.62
CA ARG A 66 -19.01 25.71 -0.12
C ARG A 66 -20.21 25.21 -0.91
N THR A 67 -20.11 23.99 -1.41
CA THR A 67 -21.19 23.27 -2.09
C THR A 67 -21.28 21.86 -1.52
N GLU A 68 -22.41 21.18 -1.72
CA GLU A 68 -22.53 19.76 -1.43
C GLU A 68 -21.47 18.98 -2.22
N ARG A 69 -20.86 17.99 -1.58
CA ARG A 69 -19.80 17.19 -2.19
C ARG A 69 -20.33 15.84 -2.64
N PRO A 70 -19.90 15.36 -3.83
CA PRO A 70 -20.24 14.00 -4.25
C PRO A 70 -19.68 13.00 -3.23
N LYS A 71 -20.47 11.95 -2.93
CA LYS A 71 -20.11 10.86 -2.05
C LYS A 71 -19.82 9.62 -2.86
N VAL A 72 -18.61 9.07 -2.71
CA VAL A 72 -18.24 7.80 -3.32
C VAL A 72 -18.13 6.76 -2.21
N PHE A 73 -18.94 5.71 -2.29
CA PHE A 73 -19.06 4.72 -1.23
C PHE A 73 -18.17 3.51 -1.47
N ASN A 74 -17.70 2.90 -0.36
CA ASN A 74 -17.19 1.53 -0.39
C ASN A 74 -18.37 0.60 -0.71
N ALA A 75 -18.45 0.14 -1.96
CA ALA A 75 -19.59 -0.63 -2.47
C ALA A 75 -19.13 -1.74 -3.43
N LYS A 76 -19.87 -2.84 -3.46
CA LYS A 76 -19.67 -3.94 -4.40
C LYS A 76 -21.00 -4.32 -5.04
N ASN A 77 -21.01 -4.41 -6.38
CA ASN A 77 -22.22 -4.77 -7.14
C ASN A 77 -23.45 -3.90 -6.80
N GLY A 78 -23.23 -2.60 -6.53
CA GLY A 78 -24.29 -1.65 -6.20
C GLY A 78 -24.74 -1.65 -4.73
N ILE A 79 -24.15 -2.47 -3.88
CA ILE A 79 -24.47 -2.55 -2.45
C ILE A 79 -23.31 -1.98 -1.64
N LYS A 80 -23.61 -1.03 -0.73
CA LYS A 80 -22.64 -0.47 0.21
C LYS A 80 -22.17 -1.56 1.17
N LEU A 81 -20.85 -1.69 1.32
CA LEU A 81 -20.28 -2.68 2.22
C LEU A 81 -20.34 -2.19 3.66
N THR A 82 -20.69 -3.11 4.57
CA THR A 82 -20.50 -2.93 6.00
C THR A 82 -19.18 -3.58 6.39
N SER A 83 -18.19 -2.78 6.78
CA SER A 83 -16.83 -3.25 7.06
C SER A 83 -16.16 -2.40 8.14
N THR A 84 -15.06 -2.88 8.67
CA THR A 84 -14.11 -2.10 9.47
C THR A 84 -12.94 -1.58 8.63
N VAL A 85 -12.68 -2.18 7.46
CA VAL A 85 -11.72 -1.71 6.46
C VAL A 85 -12.52 -1.15 5.28
N HIS A 86 -12.23 0.08 4.90
CA HIS A 86 -12.87 0.75 3.77
C HIS A 86 -11.88 0.99 2.65
N THR A 87 -12.22 0.51 1.46
CA THR A 87 -11.46 0.73 0.23
C THR A 87 -12.37 1.38 -0.79
N VAL A 88 -12.10 2.64 -1.11
CA VAL A 88 -12.92 3.43 -2.04
C VAL A 88 -12.10 3.77 -3.27
N HIS A 89 -12.58 3.36 -4.43
CA HIS A 89 -12.00 3.68 -5.72
C HIS A 89 -12.66 4.93 -6.31
N LEU A 90 -11.96 6.04 -6.31
CA LEU A 90 -12.37 7.26 -7.00
C LEU A 90 -11.98 7.14 -8.47
N LYS A 91 -12.92 7.41 -9.37
CA LYS A 91 -12.72 7.36 -10.83
C LYS A 91 -13.27 8.60 -11.50
N GLY A 92 -12.86 8.83 -12.76
CA GLY A 92 -13.31 9.99 -13.53
C GLY A 92 -12.71 11.29 -13.06
N LEU A 93 -11.50 11.23 -12.48
CA LEU A 93 -10.71 12.40 -12.10
C LEU A 93 -10.03 13.02 -13.32
N GLU A 94 -9.70 14.30 -13.24
CA GLU A 94 -8.93 14.99 -14.26
C GLU A 94 -7.42 14.77 -14.06
N PRO A 95 -6.64 14.52 -15.12
CA PRO A 95 -5.18 14.37 -15.03
C PRO A 95 -4.48 15.60 -14.45
N GLY A 96 -3.39 15.40 -13.73
CA GLY A 96 -2.53 16.46 -13.19
C GLY A 96 -3.23 17.41 -12.21
N THR A 97 -4.38 17.03 -11.68
CA THR A 97 -5.27 17.92 -10.91
C THR A 97 -5.18 17.64 -9.42
N ARG A 98 -5.17 18.70 -8.63
CA ARG A 98 -5.17 18.60 -7.15
C ARG A 98 -6.59 18.56 -6.61
N TYR A 99 -6.83 17.60 -5.73
CA TYR A 99 -8.09 17.39 -5.04
C TYR A 99 -7.89 17.41 -3.54
N ARG A 100 -8.91 17.90 -2.82
CA ARG A 100 -9.04 17.75 -1.36
C ARG A 100 -10.05 16.67 -1.08
N TYR A 101 -9.82 15.85 -0.04
CA TYR A 101 -10.73 14.78 0.31
C TYR A 101 -10.95 14.63 1.80
N ARG A 102 -12.07 13.97 2.15
CA ARG A 102 -12.41 13.53 3.49
C ARG A 102 -12.97 12.12 3.44
N VAL A 103 -12.73 11.36 4.50
CA VAL A 103 -13.34 10.04 4.67
C VAL A 103 -14.35 10.09 5.82
N TYR A 104 -15.38 9.26 5.68
CA TYR A 104 -16.47 9.11 6.63
C TYR A 104 -16.80 7.66 6.84
N SER A 105 -17.27 7.31 8.04
CA SER A 105 -17.75 5.97 8.38
C SER A 105 -18.96 6.09 9.29
N GLN A 106 -20.13 5.64 8.83
CA GLN A 106 -21.35 5.59 9.62
C GLN A 106 -21.54 4.20 10.21
N GLU A 107 -21.52 4.09 11.53
CA GLU A 107 -21.71 2.84 12.26
C GLU A 107 -22.99 2.13 11.85
N VAL A 108 -22.94 0.81 11.68
CA VAL A 108 -24.09 -0.06 11.46
C VAL A 108 -24.33 -0.85 12.75
N LEU A 109 -25.34 -0.44 13.50
CA LEU A 109 -25.72 -1.07 14.77
C LEU A 109 -26.41 -2.42 14.56
N SER A 110 -27.22 -2.53 13.50
CA SER A 110 -27.81 -3.79 13.09
C SER A 110 -28.26 -3.76 11.63
N HIS A 111 -28.26 -4.93 10.99
CA HIS A 111 -28.79 -5.14 9.64
C HIS A 111 -29.52 -6.48 9.60
N VAL A 112 -30.86 -6.44 9.60
CA VAL A 112 -31.71 -7.64 9.57
C VAL A 112 -32.73 -7.50 8.43
N GLY A 113 -32.64 -8.36 7.44
CA GLY A 113 -33.39 -8.23 6.21
C GLY A 113 -33.08 -6.91 5.53
N TRP A 114 -34.10 -6.09 5.25
CA TRP A 114 -33.95 -4.73 4.68
C TRP A 114 -33.94 -3.61 5.73
N LYS A 115 -34.02 -3.95 7.03
CA LYS A 115 -33.96 -2.97 8.11
C LYS A 115 -32.54 -2.78 8.56
N VAL A 116 -32.00 -1.57 8.37
CA VAL A 116 -30.68 -1.16 8.85
C VAL A 116 -30.89 -0.10 9.93
N ILE A 117 -30.18 -0.24 11.04
CA ILE A 117 -30.12 0.77 12.11
C ILE A 117 -28.69 1.32 12.12
N TYR A 118 -28.57 2.61 11.92
CA TYR A 118 -27.31 3.33 11.94
C TYR A 118 -27.04 3.98 13.28
N GLY A 119 -25.77 4.04 13.65
CA GLY A 119 -25.24 4.75 14.80
C GLY A 119 -24.58 6.07 14.41
N ASN A 120 -23.54 6.43 15.18
CA ASN A 120 -22.79 7.66 14.99
C ASN A 120 -21.91 7.63 13.72
N VAL A 121 -21.35 8.79 13.37
CA VAL A 121 -20.46 8.98 12.21
C VAL A 121 -19.07 9.38 12.71
N ALA A 122 -18.03 8.65 12.29
CA ALA A 122 -16.65 9.09 12.37
C ALA A 122 -16.23 9.73 11.05
N ALA A 123 -15.38 10.76 11.11
CA ALA A 123 -14.86 11.44 9.92
C ALA A 123 -13.49 12.03 10.19
N THR A 124 -12.69 12.26 9.15
CA THR A 124 -11.47 13.07 9.25
C THR A 124 -11.84 14.51 9.60
N ASP A 125 -11.07 15.15 10.50
CA ASP A 125 -11.31 16.52 10.91
C ASP A 125 -11.00 17.51 9.77
N VAL A 126 -11.87 18.51 9.61
CA VAL A 126 -11.66 19.65 8.68
C VAL A 126 -11.83 21.00 9.35
N TYR A 127 -12.28 21.03 10.60
CA TYR A 127 -12.46 22.29 11.33
C TYR A 127 -11.20 22.69 12.09
N GLY A 128 -10.50 21.70 12.66
CA GLY A 128 -9.22 21.89 13.35
C GLY A 128 -7.99 21.67 12.47
N GLN A 129 -8.16 20.99 11.31
CA GLN A 129 -7.07 20.63 10.41
C GLN A 129 -7.43 20.95 8.95
N LYS A 130 -6.40 21.11 8.11
CA LYS A 130 -6.62 21.24 6.67
C LYS A 130 -7.15 19.92 6.11
N PRO A 131 -8.05 19.95 5.11
CA PRO A 131 -8.42 18.75 4.37
C PRO A 131 -7.19 18.08 3.77
N LEU A 132 -7.19 16.76 3.73
CA LEU A 132 -6.17 15.98 3.05
C LEU A 132 -6.23 16.26 1.55
N VAL A 133 -5.07 16.24 0.89
CA VAL A 133 -4.94 16.55 -0.54
C VAL A 133 -4.18 15.44 -1.27
N PHE A 134 -4.47 15.29 -2.55
CA PHE A 134 -3.64 14.53 -3.49
C PHE A 134 -3.65 15.20 -4.86
N LYS A 135 -2.71 14.81 -5.70
CA LYS A 135 -2.65 15.24 -7.10
C LYS A 135 -2.63 13.99 -7.99
N THR A 136 -3.55 13.92 -8.96
CA THR A 136 -3.55 12.85 -9.97
C THR A 136 -2.29 12.87 -10.81
N SER A 137 -1.88 11.73 -11.34
CA SER A 137 -0.78 11.64 -12.29
C SER A 137 -1.17 12.28 -13.64
N ASP A 138 -0.18 12.46 -14.50
CA ASP A 138 -0.37 12.94 -15.87
C ASP A 138 0.72 12.28 -16.74
N HIS A 139 0.34 11.60 -17.79
CA HIS A 139 1.29 10.99 -18.75
C HIS A 139 2.16 12.03 -19.46
N ALA A 140 1.71 13.29 -19.51
CA ALA A 140 2.49 14.41 -20.03
C ALA A 140 3.59 14.89 -19.07
N MET A 141 3.65 14.38 -17.84
CA MET A 141 4.74 14.70 -16.91
C MET A 141 6.09 14.33 -17.53
N GLN A 142 6.99 15.30 -17.54
CA GLN A 142 8.34 15.13 -18.11
C GLN A 142 9.34 14.60 -17.07
N THR A 143 8.99 14.69 -15.80
CA THR A 143 9.83 14.29 -14.68
C THR A 143 8.98 13.57 -13.64
N VAL A 144 9.51 12.48 -13.09
CA VAL A 144 8.94 11.74 -11.96
C VAL A 144 10.02 11.49 -10.93
N ASN A 145 9.71 11.83 -9.68
CA ASN A 145 10.56 11.58 -8.52
C ASN A 145 9.92 10.48 -7.66
N PHE A 146 10.68 9.45 -7.36
CA PHE A 146 10.20 8.39 -6.50
C PHE A 146 11.23 7.98 -5.44
N ALA A 147 10.74 7.42 -4.36
CA ALA A 147 11.57 6.87 -3.29
C ALA A 147 11.15 5.43 -2.99
N MET A 148 12.08 4.62 -2.47
CA MET A 148 11.83 3.22 -2.11
C MET A 148 12.56 2.86 -0.82
N VAL A 149 11.85 2.13 0.04
CA VAL A 149 12.40 1.40 1.19
C VAL A 149 11.87 -0.03 1.19
N ASN A 150 12.53 -0.91 1.93
CA ASN A 150 12.21 -2.34 2.06
C ASN A 150 12.76 -2.88 3.38
N ASP A 151 12.34 -4.09 3.77
CA ASP A 151 12.90 -4.84 4.90
C ASP A 151 12.89 -4.06 6.23
N ILE A 152 11.83 -3.27 6.45
CA ILE A 152 11.67 -2.48 7.69
C ILE A 152 11.38 -3.38 8.89
N HIS A 153 10.70 -4.52 8.67
CA HIS A 153 10.42 -5.52 9.72
C HIS A 153 9.80 -4.93 10.99
N GLY A 154 8.82 -4.03 10.82
CA GLY A 154 8.11 -3.40 11.93
C GLY A 154 8.90 -2.33 12.70
N LYS A 155 10.06 -1.91 12.21
CA LYS A 155 10.89 -0.86 12.83
C LYS A 155 10.47 0.52 12.33
N SER A 156 9.31 1.02 12.75
CA SER A 156 8.76 2.32 12.30
C SER A 156 9.71 3.50 12.49
N ASP A 157 10.57 3.48 13.51
CA ASP A 157 11.60 4.50 13.72
C ASP A 157 12.65 4.51 12.58
N MET A 158 12.98 3.33 12.02
CA MET A 158 13.87 3.25 10.88
C MET A 158 13.20 3.84 9.64
N LEU A 159 11.90 3.56 9.42
CA LEU A 159 11.14 4.19 8.34
C LEU A 159 11.16 5.72 8.47
N GLU A 160 10.88 6.27 9.66
CA GLU A 160 10.93 7.71 9.91
C GLU A 160 12.31 8.29 9.59
N LYS A 161 13.37 7.64 10.06
CA LYS A 161 14.75 8.05 9.82
C LYS A 161 15.07 8.09 8.32
N LEU A 162 14.73 7.07 7.56
CA LEU A 162 14.98 7.01 6.12
C LEU A 162 14.16 8.06 5.36
N VAL A 163 12.87 8.18 5.67
CA VAL A 163 11.97 9.15 5.03
C VAL A 163 12.39 10.59 5.30
N SER A 164 13.03 10.88 6.44
CA SER A 164 13.54 12.23 6.77
C SER A 164 14.54 12.78 5.74
N HIS A 165 15.15 11.90 4.93
CA HIS A 165 16.06 12.27 3.84
C HIS A 165 15.35 12.47 2.49
N CYS A 166 14.01 12.32 2.44
CA CYS A 166 13.20 12.63 1.26
C CYS A 166 12.72 14.08 1.29
N ASP A 167 12.75 14.74 0.14
CA ASP A 167 11.91 15.92 -0.08
C ASP A 167 10.51 15.43 -0.51
N LEU A 168 9.64 15.20 0.48
CA LEU A 168 8.30 14.69 0.24
C LEU A 168 7.43 15.59 -0.65
N LYS A 169 7.75 16.90 -0.73
CA LYS A 169 7.05 17.84 -1.61
C LYS A 169 7.42 17.67 -3.07
N ALA A 170 8.64 17.21 -3.32
CA ALA A 170 9.14 16.95 -4.66
C ALA A 170 8.97 15.47 -5.08
N THR A 171 8.57 14.59 -4.14
CA THR A 171 8.35 13.17 -4.42
C THR A 171 6.95 12.95 -4.96
N ASP A 172 6.81 12.22 -6.06
CA ASP A 172 5.54 11.94 -6.72
C ASP A 172 4.91 10.62 -6.27
N LEU A 173 5.73 9.64 -5.85
CA LEU A 173 5.28 8.35 -5.35
C LEU A 173 6.32 7.69 -4.43
N PHE A 174 5.84 6.79 -3.57
CA PHE A 174 6.67 6.02 -2.67
C PHE A 174 6.47 4.52 -2.86
N LEU A 175 7.57 3.76 -2.95
CA LEU A 175 7.55 2.30 -3.11
C LEU A 175 7.93 1.64 -1.79
N PHE A 176 7.08 0.72 -1.31
CA PHE A 176 7.42 -0.26 -0.29
C PHE A 176 7.74 -1.58 -0.99
N ASN A 177 9.00 -2.00 -0.95
CA ASN A 177 9.43 -3.20 -1.67
C ASN A 177 9.62 -4.40 -0.73
N GLY A 178 8.55 -4.75 -0.01
CA GLY A 178 8.43 -5.97 0.78
C GLY A 178 9.12 -5.96 2.14
N ASP A 179 8.76 -6.94 2.95
CA ASP A 179 9.27 -7.19 4.29
C ASP A 179 9.17 -5.95 5.21
N MET A 180 8.05 -5.22 5.06
CA MET A 180 7.75 -4.10 5.94
C MET A 180 7.33 -4.59 7.33
N VAL A 181 6.85 -5.83 7.43
CA VAL A 181 6.55 -6.55 8.68
C VAL A 181 7.36 -7.84 8.75
N SER A 182 7.54 -8.41 9.95
CA SER A 182 8.25 -9.70 10.12
C SER A 182 7.31 -10.91 10.01
N ILE A 183 6.01 -10.70 10.25
CA ILE A 183 4.97 -11.71 10.17
C ILE A 183 3.62 -10.99 10.03
N PHE A 184 2.64 -11.63 9.42
CA PHE A 184 1.34 -11.04 9.11
C PHE A 184 0.21 -11.83 9.82
N ASN A 185 0.06 -11.62 11.13
CA ASN A 185 -0.94 -12.31 11.96
C ASN A 185 -2.19 -11.48 12.21
N SER A 186 -2.12 -10.15 12.12
CA SER A 186 -3.25 -9.25 12.35
C SER A 186 -3.02 -7.88 11.70
N GLU A 187 -4.06 -7.05 11.69
CA GLU A 187 -3.98 -5.63 11.30
C GLU A 187 -2.91 -4.86 12.09
N LYS A 188 -2.68 -5.27 13.35
CA LYS A 188 -1.75 -4.57 14.25
C LYS A 188 -0.33 -4.53 13.71
N GLU A 189 0.18 -5.61 13.12
CA GLU A 189 1.52 -5.65 12.56
C GLU A 189 1.69 -4.65 11.41
N ILE A 190 0.64 -4.45 10.60
CA ILE A 190 0.66 -3.46 9.51
C ILE A 190 0.84 -2.05 10.09
N PHE A 191 -0.09 -1.67 10.98
CA PHE A 191 -0.19 -0.27 11.40
C PHE A 191 0.87 0.10 12.43
N ASP A 192 1.11 -0.71 13.43
CA ASP A 192 2.16 -0.47 14.41
C ASP A 192 3.56 -0.64 13.78
N GLY A 193 3.68 -1.55 12.81
CA GLY A 193 4.95 -1.83 12.16
C GLY A 193 5.45 -0.71 11.26
N PHE A 194 4.56 -0.09 10.46
CA PHE A 194 5.00 0.93 9.52
C PHE A 194 3.88 1.86 9.01
N MET A 195 2.63 1.39 8.82
CA MET A 195 1.60 2.20 8.14
C MET A 195 1.14 3.40 8.93
N SER A 196 1.02 3.31 10.28
CA SER A 196 0.70 4.50 11.11
C SER A 196 1.76 5.58 10.94
N LYS A 197 3.04 5.20 10.91
CA LYS A 197 4.14 6.12 10.65
C LYS A 197 4.12 6.65 9.22
N ALA A 198 3.85 5.81 8.23
CA ALA A 198 3.75 6.24 6.83
C ALA A 198 2.62 7.26 6.62
N THR A 199 1.43 7.05 7.23
CA THR A 199 0.31 8.00 7.15
C THR A 199 0.60 9.30 7.88
N GLU A 200 1.31 9.26 9.01
CA GLU A 200 1.79 10.45 9.72
C GLU A 200 2.74 11.29 8.85
N LEU A 201 3.63 10.63 8.12
CA LEU A 201 4.69 11.30 7.35
C LEU A 201 4.22 11.74 5.96
N PHE A 202 3.50 10.87 5.22
CA PHE A 202 3.19 11.16 3.82
C PHE A 202 2.01 10.40 3.20
N ALA A 203 1.72 9.15 3.61
CA ALA A 203 0.87 8.26 2.82
C ALA A 203 -0.60 8.71 2.70
N SER A 204 -1.03 9.67 3.53
CA SER A 204 -2.35 10.30 3.39
C SER A 204 -2.44 11.30 2.22
N GLU A 205 -1.32 11.79 1.68
CA GLU A 205 -1.30 12.80 0.62
C GLU A 205 -0.37 12.44 -0.56
N LEU A 206 0.59 11.53 -0.35
CA LEU A 206 1.50 10.98 -1.34
C LEU A 206 1.15 9.51 -1.59
N PRO A 207 0.90 9.09 -2.84
CA PRO A 207 0.54 7.70 -3.13
C PRO A 207 1.69 6.75 -2.85
N MET A 208 1.33 5.60 -2.31
CA MET A 208 2.25 4.49 -2.13
C MET A 208 1.89 3.32 -3.02
N TYR A 209 2.90 2.57 -3.45
CA TYR A 209 2.79 1.32 -4.17
C TYR A 209 3.55 0.24 -3.41
N TYR A 210 2.96 -0.94 -3.32
CA TYR A 210 3.50 -2.02 -2.50
C TYR A 210 3.86 -3.24 -3.36
N THR A 211 5.06 -3.72 -3.17
CA THR A 211 5.53 -5.03 -3.64
C THR A 211 5.59 -5.94 -2.41
N ARG A 212 4.86 -7.06 -2.40
CA ARG A 212 4.87 -7.98 -1.26
C ARG A 212 6.22 -8.68 -1.13
N GLY A 213 6.76 -8.75 0.09
CA GLY A 213 7.91 -9.58 0.44
C GLY A 213 7.49 -10.96 0.95
N ASN A 214 8.46 -11.80 1.26
CA ASN A 214 8.17 -13.14 1.77
C ASN A 214 7.66 -13.13 3.22
N HIS A 215 7.99 -12.12 4.01
CA HIS A 215 7.46 -12.01 5.38
C HIS A 215 5.97 -11.64 5.44
N GLU A 216 5.43 -10.92 4.46
CA GLU A 216 4.00 -10.66 4.35
C GLU A 216 3.17 -11.89 3.94
N THR A 217 3.81 -12.97 3.49
CA THR A 217 3.12 -14.23 3.16
C THR A 217 2.94 -15.12 4.39
N ARG A 218 3.62 -14.82 5.50
CA ARG A 218 3.68 -15.62 6.71
C ARG A 218 2.68 -15.14 7.74
N GLY A 219 1.87 -16.06 8.24
CA GLY A 219 0.90 -15.80 9.29
C GLY A 219 -0.54 -15.95 8.84
N SER A 220 -1.44 -16.08 9.81
CA SER A 220 -2.86 -16.36 9.57
C SER A 220 -3.62 -15.23 8.86
N PHE A 221 -3.06 -14.03 8.83
CA PHE A 221 -3.66 -12.84 8.23
C PHE A 221 -3.13 -12.54 6.81
N ALA A 222 -2.19 -13.37 6.29
CA ALA A 222 -1.54 -13.16 5.00
C ALA A 222 -2.52 -13.09 3.82
N THR A 223 -3.63 -13.83 3.87
CA THR A 223 -4.69 -13.80 2.85
C THR A 223 -5.48 -12.50 2.82
N SER A 224 -5.42 -11.69 3.90
CA SER A 224 -6.05 -10.36 3.97
C SER A 224 -5.17 -9.23 3.44
N PHE A 225 -3.95 -9.53 2.94
CA PHE A 225 -3.03 -8.52 2.43
C PHE A 225 -3.70 -7.57 1.42
N GLN A 226 -4.48 -8.11 0.49
CA GLN A 226 -5.15 -7.34 -0.57
C GLN A 226 -6.28 -6.43 -0.05
N ASP A 227 -6.83 -6.68 1.14
CA ASP A 227 -7.84 -5.81 1.75
C ASP A 227 -7.24 -4.45 2.14
N TYR A 228 -5.92 -4.43 2.45
CA TYR A 228 -5.16 -3.26 2.86
C TYR A 228 -4.30 -2.68 1.73
N PHE A 229 -3.77 -3.54 0.85
CA PHE A 229 -2.87 -3.16 -0.25
C PHE A 229 -3.42 -3.64 -1.58
N SER A 230 -4.48 -2.96 -2.03
CA SER A 230 -5.19 -3.31 -3.25
C SER A 230 -4.61 -2.57 -4.46
N PRO A 231 -4.03 -3.27 -5.45
CA PRO A 231 -3.61 -2.63 -6.69
C PRO A 231 -4.76 -2.34 -7.67
N GLY A 232 -6.02 -2.49 -7.23
CA GLY A 232 -7.19 -2.32 -8.09
C GLY A 232 -7.40 -3.44 -9.12
N GLN A 233 -6.63 -4.53 -9.00
CA GLN A 233 -6.65 -5.71 -9.87
C GLN A 233 -6.97 -6.98 -9.05
N GLU A 234 -7.24 -8.08 -9.73
CA GLU A 234 -7.57 -9.36 -9.11
C GLU A 234 -6.38 -9.96 -8.33
N HIS A 235 -5.16 -9.67 -8.77
CA HIS A 235 -3.91 -10.13 -8.17
C HIS A 235 -3.08 -8.95 -7.64
N ILE A 236 -2.03 -9.25 -6.86
CA ILE A 236 -1.19 -8.24 -6.20
C ILE A 236 0.11 -7.92 -6.95
N TYR A 237 0.35 -8.52 -8.10
CA TYR A 237 1.35 -8.09 -9.08
C TYR A 237 0.65 -7.24 -10.15
N TYR A 238 1.28 -6.15 -10.58
CA TYR A 238 0.64 -5.17 -11.45
C TYR A 238 1.65 -4.32 -12.20
N MET A 239 1.16 -3.56 -13.16
CA MET A 239 1.92 -2.55 -13.88
C MET A 239 1.19 -1.21 -13.78
N PHE A 240 1.96 -0.14 -13.68
CA PHE A 240 1.45 1.22 -13.84
C PHE A 240 2.48 2.12 -14.48
N ARG A 241 2.02 3.19 -15.12
CA ARG A 241 2.88 4.21 -15.70
C ARG A 241 2.69 5.53 -15.00
N GLN A 242 3.80 6.21 -14.69
CA GLN A 242 3.80 7.58 -14.24
C GLN A 242 4.85 8.39 -15.02
N GLY A 243 4.36 9.34 -15.84
CA GLY A 243 5.20 10.12 -16.74
C GLY A 243 6.13 9.26 -17.61
N PRO A 244 7.45 9.46 -17.52
CA PRO A 244 8.42 8.71 -18.33
C PRO A 244 8.69 7.29 -17.86
N VAL A 245 8.17 6.84 -16.72
CA VAL A 245 8.48 5.53 -16.12
C VAL A 245 7.29 4.59 -16.16
N CYS A 246 7.49 3.39 -16.68
CA CYS A 246 6.62 2.25 -16.50
C CYS A 246 7.20 1.35 -15.41
N PHE A 247 6.43 1.11 -14.36
CA PHE A 247 6.77 0.23 -13.26
C PHE A 247 6.07 -1.11 -13.44
N VAL A 248 6.84 -2.19 -13.38
CA VAL A 248 6.31 -3.56 -13.33
C VAL A 248 6.59 -4.09 -11.93
N ILE A 249 5.53 -4.30 -11.17
CA ILE A 249 5.59 -4.81 -9.80
C ILE A 249 5.36 -6.30 -9.84
N LEU A 250 6.35 -7.07 -9.39
CA LEU A 250 6.31 -8.53 -9.33
C LEU A 250 6.25 -9.00 -7.88
N ASP A 251 5.46 -10.04 -7.65
CA ASP A 251 5.37 -10.69 -6.36
C ASP A 251 6.18 -11.99 -6.37
N SER A 252 7.28 -11.99 -5.63
CA SER A 252 8.16 -13.17 -5.53
C SER A 252 7.61 -14.30 -4.66
N GLY A 253 6.59 -14.04 -3.82
CA GLY A 253 6.08 -15.02 -2.86
C GLY A 253 7.12 -15.39 -1.79
N GLU A 254 7.17 -16.67 -1.41
CA GLU A 254 8.07 -17.21 -0.39
C GLU A 254 9.45 -17.60 -0.94
N ASP A 255 10.44 -17.61 -0.03
CA ASP A 255 11.84 -17.91 -0.34
C ASP A 255 12.17 -19.41 -0.40
N LYS A 256 11.40 -20.28 0.27
CA LYS A 256 11.57 -21.74 0.29
C LYS A 256 10.58 -22.43 -0.64
N PRO A 257 10.79 -23.72 -1.00
CA PRO A 257 9.83 -24.47 -1.80
C PRO A 257 8.51 -24.72 -1.04
N ASP A 258 7.41 -24.90 -1.78
CA ASP A 258 6.08 -25.16 -1.22
C ASP A 258 6.05 -26.39 -0.30
N THR A 259 6.97 -27.34 -0.51
CA THR A 259 7.10 -28.56 0.30
C THR A 259 7.90 -28.39 1.59
N ASP A 260 8.37 -27.16 1.89
CA ASP A 260 9.11 -26.90 3.12
C ASP A 260 8.21 -27.07 4.35
N LEU A 261 8.73 -27.74 5.37
CA LEU A 261 8.00 -28.02 6.61
C LEU A 261 7.58 -26.75 7.36
N GLU A 262 8.28 -25.65 7.16
CA GLU A 262 7.95 -24.36 7.77
C GLU A 262 6.59 -23.82 7.29
N TYR A 263 6.16 -24.16 6.09
CA TYR A 263 4.88 -23.71 5.52
C TYR A 263 3.71 -24.66 5.80
N ALA A 264 3.96 -25.81 6.42
CA ALA A 264 2.93 -26.77 6.79
C ALA A 264 1.95 -27.12 5.66
N ASP A 265 2.47 -27.21 4.41
CA ASP A 265 1.72 -27.57 3.20
C ASP A 265 0.56 -26.59 2.86
N ILE A 266 0.71 -25.29 3.21
CA ILE A 266 -0.34 -24.28 2.99
C ILE A 266 -0.05 -23.38 1.77
N THR A 267 1.11 -23.52 1.13
CA THR A 267 1.57 -22.64 0.04
C THR A 267 1.51 -23.33 -1.33
N VAL A 268 1.36 -22.53 -2.39
CA VAL A 268 1.38 -22.93 -3.80
C VAL A 268 2.14 -21.89 -4.66
N TYR A 269 3.26 -21.38 -4.15
CA TYR A 269 3.98 -20.29 -4.80
C TYR A 269 4.65 -20.67 -6.11
N ASP A 270 5.05 -21.91 -6.30
CA ASP A 270 5.65 -22.39 -7.56
C ASP A 270 4.67 -22.28 -8.74
N GLN A 271 3.39 -22.64 -8.50
CA GLN A 271 2.31 -22.43 -9.46
C GLN A 271 2.00 -20.94 -9.64
N TYR A 272 1.89 -20.20 -8.53
CA TYR A 272 1.58 -18.77 -8.54
C TYR A 272 2.60 -17.96 -9.36
N ARG A 273 3.91 -18.23 -9.22
CA ARG A 273 4.95 -17.60 -10.04
C ARG A 273 4.84 -17.98 -11.52
N THR A 274 4.40 -19.19 -11.83
CA THR A 274 4.16 -19.62 -13.21
C THR A 274 3.00 -18.86 -13.84
N GLU A 275 1.89 -18.70 -13.12
CA GLU A 275 0.74 -17.89 -13.55
C GLU A 275 1.13 -16.42 -13.73
N GLN A 276 1.92 -15.88 -12.83
CA GLN A 276 2.45 -14.52 -12.92
C GLN A 276 3.37 -14.34 -14.15
N ALA A 277 4.18 -15.33 -14.51
CA ALA A 277 5.01 -15.30 -15.72
C ALA A 277 4.15 -15.20 -16.99
N GLU A 278 2.99 -15.87 -17.05
CA GLU A 278 2.06 -15.75 -18.17
C GLU A 278 1.38 -14.36 -18.24
N TRP A 279 1.08 -13.77 -17.10
CA TRP A 279 0.64 -12.38 -17.02
C TRP A 279 1.75 -11.43 -17.49
N LEU A 280 2.99 -11.61 -17.00
CA LEU A 280 4.13 -10.78 -17.35
C LEU A 280 4.36 -10.75 -18.86
N LYS A 281 4.30 -11.88 -19.57
CA LYS A 281 4.38 -11.90 -21.05
C LYS A 281 3.41 -10.95 -21.71
N LYS A 282 2.16 -10.89 -21.23
CA LYS A 282 1.12 -10.03 -21.80
C LYS A 282 1.39 -8.56 -21.50
N VAL A 283 1.85 -8.25 -20.29
CA VAL A 283 2.17 -6.89 -19.87
C VAL A 283 3.33 -6.31 -20.67
N LEU A 284 4.40 -7.07 -20.87
CA LEU A 284 5.57 -6.65 -21.63
C LEU A 284 5.26 -6.36 -23.12
N GLU A 285 4.15 -6.92 -23.64
CA GLU A 285 3.66 -6.65 -25.01
C GLU A 285 2.71 -5.45 -25.08
N SER A 286 2.27 -4.90 -23.95
CA SER A 286 1.33 -3.78 -23.91
C SER A 286 1.92 -2.52 -24.51
N LYS A 287 1.06 -1.67 -25.09
CA LYS A 287 1.44 -0.38 -25.63
C LYS A 287 2.02 0.54 -24.55
N GLU A 288 1.40 0.55 -23.39
CA GLU A 288 1.79 1.36 -22.25
C GLU A 288 3.22 1.04 -21.79
N TYR A 289 3.58 -0.24 -21.70
CA TYR A 289 4.95 -0.67 -21.41
C TYR A 289 5.94 -0.25 -22.49
N LYS A 290 5.63 -0.57 -23.76
CA LYS A 290 6.54 -0.34 -24.91
C LYS A 290 6.86 1.12 -25.14
N GLU A 291 5.88 2.01 -24.94
CA GLU A 291 6.02 3.44 -25.18
C GLU A 291 6.67 4.21 -24.02
N ALA A 292 6.84 3.59 -22.86
CA ALA A 292 7.49 4.26 -21.74
C ALA A 292 8.98 4.45 -22.02
N PRO A 293 9.54 5.65 -21.79
CA PRO A 293 10.99 5.90 -21.91
C PRO A 293 11.80 4.96 -21.01
N PHE A 294 11.38 4.77 -19.75
CA PHE A 294 12.06 3.91 -18.80
C PHE A 294 11.14 2.77 -18.30
N LYS A 295 11.72 1.59 -18.17
CA LYS A 295 11.08 0.37 -17.66
C LYS A 295 11.79 -0.06 -16.37
N VAL A 296 11.11 0.11 -15.26
CA VAL A 296 11.61 -0.24 -13.92
C VAL A 296 10.84 -1.46 -13.41
N VAL A 297 11.54 -2.54 -13.12
CA VAL A 297 10.95 -3.72 -12.50
C VAL A 297 11.21 -3.65 -10.99
N VAL A 298 10.18 -3.90 -10.19
CA VAL A 298 10.28 -3.97 -8.73
C VAL A 298 9.86 -5.37 -8.30
N CYS A 299 10.73 -6.06 -7.60
CA CYS A 299 10.50 -7.39 -7.07
C CYS A 299 11.27 -7.52 -5.76
N HIS A 300 10.63 -8.05 -4.71
CA HIS A 300 11.30 -8.12 -3.43
C HIS A 300 12.56 -8.99 -3.48
N MET A 301 12.46 -10.22 -3.94
CA MET A 301 13.62 -11.11 -4.08
C MET A 301 14.41 -10.82 -5.36
N PRO A 302 15.75 -10.73 -5.29
CA PRO A 302 16.59 -10.62 -6.47
C PRO A 302 16.67 -11.96 -7.23
N PRO A 303 17.04 -11.96 -8.53
CA PRO A 303 17.19 -13.20 -9.33
C PRO A 303 18.54 -13.90 -9.07
N PHE A 304 19.05 -13.83 -7.86
CA PHE A 304 20.30 -14.49 -7.45
C PHE A 304 20.33 -14.59 -5.92
N GLY A 305 21.11 -15.54 -5.40
CA GLY A 305 21.25 -15.79 -3.98
C GLY A 305 21.36 -17.28 -3.71
N GLY A 306 20.31 -18.04 -3.90
CA GLY A 306 20.36 -19.48 -3.74
C GLY A 306 19.15 -20.09 -3.04
N TRP A 307 18.25 -19.23 -2.54
CA TRP A 307 16.96 -19.68 -2.05
C TRP A 307 16.04 -20.07 -3.22
N HIS A 308 15.11 -20.97 -2.98
CA HIS A 308 14.20 -21.47 -4.00
C HIS A 308 13.42 -20.34 -4.71
N GLY A 309 12.87 -19.39 -3.96
CA GLY A 309 12.15 -18.24 -4.52
C GLY A 309 13.00 -17.39 -5.45
N GLU A 310 14.28 -17.12 -5.09
CA GLU A 310 15.22 -16.39 -5.93
C GLU A 310 15.55 -17.16 -7.24
N LEU A 311 15.71 -18.48 -7.15
CA LEU A 311 15.93 -19.34 -8.33
C LEU A 311 14.71 -19.35 -9.24
N GLU A 312 13.50 -19.41 -8.69
CA GLU A 312 12.24 -19.32 -9.43
C GLU A 312 12.07 -17.96 -10.14
N VAL A 313 12.44 -16.85 -9.48
CA VAL A 313 12.48 -15.52 -10.11
C VAL A 313 13.46 -15.51 -11.28
N ALA A 314 14.65 -16.09 -11.10
CA ALA A 314 15.65 -16.19 -12.16
C ALA A 314 15.18 -17.06 -13.34
N GLU A 315 14.56 -18.20 -13.09
CA GLU A 315 14.10 -19.13 -14.10
C GLU A 315 12.87 -18.62 -14.87
N LYS A 316 11.87 -18.08 -14.16
CA LYS A 316 10.56 -17.76 -14.74
C LYS A 316 10.45 -16.33 -15.26
N PHE A 317 11.09 -15.35 -14.60
CA PHE A 317 10.91 -13.93 -14.96
C PHE A 317 12.07 -13.39 -15.79
N ILE A 318 13.32 -13.71 -15.46
CA ILE A 318 14.48 -13.11 -16.13
C ILE A 318 14.52 -13.39 -17.64
N PRO A 319 14.20 -14.59 -18.17
CA PRO A 319 14.16 -14.80 -19.62
C PRO A 319 13.17 -13.90 -20.35
N LEU A 320 12.04 -13.54 -19.72
CA LEU A 320 11.05 -12.60 -20.25
C LEU A 320 11.57 -11.16 -20.22
N LEU A 321 12.07 -10.75 -19.06
CA LEU A 321 12.58 -9.40 -18.83
C LEU A 321 13.81 -9.07 -19.69
N ASN A 322 14.67 -10.05 -19.95
CA ASN A 322 15.85 -9.90 -20.82
C ASN A 322 15.54 -9.52 -22.28
N ASN A 323 14.29 -9.73 -22.72
CA ASN A 323 13.83 -9.42 -24.07
C ASN A 323 12.85 -8.24 -24.09
N ALA A 324 12.77 -7.47 -23.00
CA ALA A 324 11.78 -6.42 -22.78
C ALA A 324 12.36 -5.03 -22.52
N ASP A 325 13.63 -4.81 -22.88
CA ASP A 325 14.33 -3.53 -22.71
C ASP A 325 14.22 -2.92 -21.30
N VAL A 326 14.30 -3.78 -20.26
CA VAL A 326 14.30 -3.36 -18.85
C VAL A 326 15.52 -2.49 -18.57
N ASP A 327 15.33 -1.34 -17.95
CA ASP A 327 16.41 -0.41 -17.60
C ASP A 327 17.07 -0.75 -16.27
N VAL A 328 16.28 -1.19 -15.28
CA VAL A 328 16.77 -1.57 -13.96
C VAL A 328 15.74 -2.45 -13.24
N MET A 329 16.22 -3.37 -12.43
CA MET A 329 15.41 -4.12 -11.46
C MET A 329 15.78 -3.68 -10.05
N LEU A 330 14.77 -3.36 -9.24
CA LEU A 330 14.89 -2.91 -7.86
C LEU A 330 14.42 -4.02 -6.92
N CYS A 331 15.29 -4.43 -6.00
CA CYS A 331 15.07 -5.54 -5.08
C CYS A 331 15.35 -5.15 -3.62
N GLY A 332 14.95 -6.00 -2.68
CA GLY A 332 15.26 -5.98 -1.26
C GLY A 332 15.80 -7.33 -0.78
N HIS A 333 15.21 -7.90 0.29
CA HIS A 333 15.37 -9.26 0.79
C HIS A 333 16.73 -9.57 1.47
N LEU A 334 17.83 -9.14 0.89
CA LEU A 334 19.18 -9.55 1.37
C LEU A 334 19.71 -8.71 2.54
N HIS A 335 18.98 -7.70 3.01
CA HIS A 335 19.37 -6.78 4.10
C HIS A 335 20.74 -6.12 3.91
N ARG A 336 21.23 -6.07 2.69
CA ARG A 336 22.51 -5.43 2.34
C ARG A 336 22.41 -4.74 0.99
N TYR A 337 23.08 -3.61 0.85
CA TYR A 337 23.14 -2.93 -0.43
C TYR A 337 24.05 -3.69 -1.40
N MET A 338 23.56 -3.91 -2.63
CA MET A 338 24.31 -4.46 -3.76
C MET A 338 23.84 -3.83 -5.06
N ARG A 339 24.79 -3.58 -5.98
CA ARG A 339 24.48 -3.31 -7.39
C ARG A 339 25.20 -4.33 -8.25
N ASN A 340 24.45 -5.11 -8.96
CA ASN A 340 24.95 -6.04 -9.96
C ASN A 340 24.75 -5.42 -11.33
N GLU A 341 25.86 -5.16 -12.03
CA GLU A 341 25.84 -4.82 -13.45
C GLU A 341 25.40 -6.04 -14.27
N PRO A 342 24.95 -5.85 -15.54
CA PRO A 342 24.55 -6.96 -16.40
C PRO A 342 25.56 -8.10 -16.44
N LYS A 343 25.19 -9.26 -15.94
CA LYS A 343 26.02 -10.49 -15.89
C LYS A 343 25.19 -11.72 -15.58
N ASP A 344 25.78 -12.90 -15.68
CA ASP A 344 25.21 -14.18 -15.25
C ASP A 344 23.80 -14.45 -15.79
N GLY A 345 23.54 -14.05 -17.06
CA GLY A 345 22.25 -14.25 -17.71
C GLY A 345 21.23 -13.14 -17.47
N VAL A 346 21.54 -12.09 -16.70
CA VAL A 346 20.72 -10.89 -16.54
C VAL A 346 21.28 -9.75 -17.37
N LYS A 347 20.47 -9.14 -18.27
CA LYS A 347 20.90 -8.14 -19.24
C LYS A 347 20.77 -6.69 -18.78
N PHE A 348 20.31 -6.44 -17.57
CA PHE A 348 20.08 -5.11 -17.00
C PHE A 348 20.66 -5.03 -15.59
N PRO A 349 20.91 -3.83 -15.07
CA PRO A 349 21.36 -3.65 -13.68
C PRO A 349 20.31 -4.12 -12.68
N VAL A 350 20.74 -4.78 -11.60
CA VAL A 350 19.90 -5.14 -10.47
C VAL A 350 20.43 -4.42 -9.22
N ILE A 351 19.59 -3.61 -8.60
CA ILE A 351 19.89 -2.93 -7.33
C ILE A 351 19.15 -3.66 -6.23
N VAL A 352 19.87 -4.20 -5.27
CA VAL A 352 19.33 -4.69 -3.99
C VAL A 352 19.52 -3.56 -2.98
N ASN A 353 18.41 -2.97 -2.54
CA ASN A 353 18.42 -1.96 -1.50
C ASN A 353 18.48 -2.64 -0.13
N SER A 354 19.16 -2.04 0.84
CA SER A 354 19.28 -2.60 2.19
C SER A 354 18.11 -2.19 3.09
N ASN A 355 17.94 -2.88 4.21
CA ASN A 355 16.95 -2.57 5.26
C ASN A 355 17.23 -1.26 6.03
N ASN A 356 18.36 -0.61 5.78
CA ASN A 356 18.78 0.65 6.39
C ASN A 356 19.24 1.69 5.36
N THR A 357 18.79 1.55 4.12
CA THR A 357 19.07 2.50 3.04
C THR A 357 17.79 2.99 2.38
N LEU A 358 17.86 4.21 1.86
CA LEU A 358 16.81 4.85 1.09
C LEU A 358 17.26 4.93 -0.37
N LEU A 359 16.47 4.39 -1.28
CA LEU A 359 16.61 4.64 -2.70
C LEU A 359 15.79 5.89 -3.08
N LYS A 360 16.42 6.84 -3.75
CA LYS A 360 15.77 8.01 -4.37
C LYS A 360 16.06 8.04 -5.85
N ALA A 361 15.05 8.31 -6.65
CA ALA A 361 15.21 8.37 -8.09
C ALA A 361 14.49 9.58 -8.71
N GLU A 362 15.10 10.11 -9.75
CA GLU A 362 14.53 11.13 -10.63
C GLU A 362 14.60 10.61 -12.07
N ALA A 363 13.47 10.51 -12.72
CA ALA A 363 13.36 10.12 -14.12
C ALA A 363 12.87 11.30 -14.95
N MET A 364 13.61 11.63 -16.00
CA MET A 364 13.21 12.52 -17.10
C MET A 364 13.09 11.69 -18.37
N ASN A 365 12.54 12.22 -19.45
CA ASN A 365 12.35 11.45 -20.70
C ASN A 365 13.62 10.78 -21.26
N ASN A 366 14.78 11.33 -20.98
CA ASN A 366 16.07 10.84 -21.52
C ASN A 366 17.08 10.45 -20.44
N LYS A 367 16.71 10.50 -19.15
CA LYS A 367 17.63 10.22 -18.04
C LYS A 367 16.90 9.69 -16.83
N LEU A 368 17.35 8.56 -16.31
CA LEU A 368 16.98 8.03 -15.00
C LEU A 368 18.21 8.10 -14.08
N SER A 369 18.08 8.79 -12.96
CA SER A 369 19.12 8.92 -11.94
C SER A 369 18.62 8.28 -10.64
N ILE A 370 19.30 7.26 -10.16
CA ILE A 370 19.01 6.56 -8.91
C ILE A 370 20.14 6.81 -7.92
N LYS A 371 19.82 7.20 -6.70
CA LYS A 371 20.74 7.40 -5.60
C LYS A 371 20.38 6.50 -4.44
N ILE A 372 21.38 5.93 -3.80
CA ILE A 372 21.23 5.18 -2.57
C ILE A 372 21.84 5.98 -1.44
N LEU A 373 21.03 6.26 -0.43
CA LEU A 373 21.45 6.96 0.78
C LEU A 373 21.47 5.98 1.95
N ASP A 374 22.46 6.09 2.83
CA ASP A 374 22.44 5.37 4.10
C ASP A 374 21.44 6.03 5.09
N GLN A 375 21.29 5.41 6.26
CA GLN A 375 20.39 5.89 7.29
C GLN A 375 20.74 7.29 7.84
N ASP A 376 21.91 7.82 7.55
CA ASP A 376 22.37 9.15 7.98
C ASP A 376 22.32 10.17 6.82
N GLY A 377 21.76 9.76 5.67
CA GLY A 377 21.55 10.58 4.47
C GLY A 377 22.78 10.74 3.58
N LYS A 378 23.85 9.98 3.83
CA LYS A 378 25.04 10.00 2.99
C LYS A 378 24.84 9.17 1.73
N GLU A 379 25.18 9.73 0.56
CA GLU A 379 25.15 9.02 -0.72
C GLU A 379 26.19 7.90 -0.71
N MET A 380 25.73 6.66 -0.84
CA MET A 380 26.54 5.45 -0.94
C MET A 380 26.86 5.08 -2.38
N ASP A 381 25.88 5.25 -3.26
CA ASP A 381 26.02 4.94 -4.69
C ASP A 381 25.05 5.77 -5.53
N LYS A 382 25.37 5.84 -6.83
CA LYS A 382 24.57 6.52 -7.84
C LYS A 382 24.63 5.78 -9.17
N LEU A 383 23.46 5.45 -9.73
CA LEU A 383 23.32 4.93 -11.10
C LEU A 383 22.67 6.00 -11.98
N ILE A 384 23.21 6.19 -13.18
CA ILE A 384 22.63 7.06 -14.21
C ILE A 384 22.43 6.24 -15.47
N ILE A 385 21.20 6.21 -15.98
CA ILE A 385 20.83 5.58 -17.25
C ILE A 385 20.36 6.67 -18.20
N ASN A 386 20.97 6.75 -19.36
CA ASN A 386 20.61 7.70 -20.42
C ASN A 386 20.01 6.95 -21.60
N LYS A 387 19.01 7.57 -22.26
CA LYS A 387 18.36 7.10 -23.50
C LYS A 387 18.82 7.91 -24.69
#